data_4b88fbd8c9dca6700e4631dff674e0c5
#
_entry.id   4b88fbd8c9dca6700e4631dff674e0c5
#
_cell.length_a   1.000
_cell.length_b   1.000
_cell.length_c   1.000
_cell.angle_alpha   90.00
_cell.angle_beta   90.00
_cell.angle_gamma   90.00
#
_symmetry.space_group_name_H-M   'P 1'
#
loop_
_entity.id
_entity.type
_entity.pdbx_description
1 polymer ?
#
loop_
_entity_poly.entity_id
_entity_poly.type
_entity_poly.pdbx_seq_one_letter_code
_entity_poly.pdbx_strand_id
1 'polypeptide(L)'
;MFSKINEEGNWRSLRHRNFRILYAAALLTNIGTWAQRIAQDWLVLELTHNNGTYLGIVTALQFLPVMLLSMQGGVLADKVNKKKALVITNLGSGISALALGLLTITKVVNIDHVYILAILLGIFSALDAPIRSAFIVEVVGKPDLTNAMSLNSANFHFGRLIGPTLSGFLIAAFGTGPSFLINAFSFFVIMFSFMALRDDELHEQKIEKTEGTLKEAFAYIKKRRDIQMIMLTIFFASNFGLNAQIFNALMATKVFHKGAASYGFLGTAIAVGTLTGALVSARKDRTKRPLFIPLAALNFGIWVMALAIAPTYLIYALVLPINGFSALTTMISANTYMQANSDNAIRGRIMGIYMFIFMGGTPIGSPLIGYASQQIGPRWTIAGCSFITLIAALVALFIYRNDGKVPEDISVAAVLRS
;
A
#
# COMPACT_ATOMS: atom_id res chain seq x y z
N MET A 1 -5.27 21.92 27.04
CA MET A 1 -5.29 20.46 27.11
C MET A 1 -4.00 19.84 26.52
N PHE A 2 -3.36 20.44 25.54
CA PHE A 2 -2.17 19.88 24.85
C PHE A 2 -0.81 20.22 25.49
N SER A 3 -0.75 21.09 26.51
CA SER A 3 0.49 21.49 27.19
C SER A 3 1.07 20.45 28.18
N LYS A 4 0.38 19.32 28.36
CA LYS A 4 0.79 18.22 29.26
C LYS A 4 1.11 16.92 28.51
N ILE A 5 1.45 16.99 27.22
CA ILE A 5 1.93 15.80 26.51
C ILE A 5 3.34 15.52 27.01
N ASN A 6 3.49 14.46 27.82
CA ASN A 6 4.76 14.07 28.44
C ASN A 6 5.84 13.87 27.36
N GLU A 7 7.04 14.35 27.60
CA GLU A 7 8.17 14.24 26.67
C GLU A 7 8.53 12.79 26.30
N GLU A 8 8.14 11.82 27.12
CA GLU A 8 8.32 10.38 26.91
C GLU A 8 7.06 9.64 26.45
N GLY A 9 5.93 10.34 26.24
CA GLY A 9 4.63 9.73 25.94
C GLY A 9 4.47 9.27 24.49
N ASN A 10 3.55 8.32 24.26
CA ASN A 10 3.19 7.77 22.93
C ASN A 10 2.66 8.83 21.93
N TRP A 11 2.37 10.03 22.37
CA TRP A 11 1.80 11.14 21.60
C TRP A 11 2.74 12.35 21.52
N ARG A 12 4.02 12.17 21.82
CA ARG A 12 4.98 13.29 21.97
C ARG A 12 5.12 14.13 20.70
N SER A 13 5.02 13.54 19.51
CA SER A 13 5.10 14.29 18.24
C SER A 13 3.95 15.28 18.06
N LEU A 14 2.79 15.09 18.71
CA LEU A 14 1.67 16.03 18.66
C LEU A 14 1.95 17.33 19.44
N ARG A 15 3.08 17.45 20.18
CA ARG A 15 3.51 18.72 20.75
C ARG A 15 3.89 19.75 19.67
N HIS A 16 4.38 19.28 18.52
CA HIS A 16 4.70 20.14 17.39
C HIS A 16 3.40 20.64 16.74
N ARG A 17 3.20 21.97 16.72
CA ARG A 17 1.99 22.58 16.12
C ARG A 17 1.81 22.16 14.67
N ASN A 18 2.88 22.24 13.87
CA ASN A 18 2.85 21.86 12.47
C ASN A 18 2.45 20.39 12.25
N PHE A 19 2.95 19.47 13.09
CA PHE A 19 2.59 18.06 13.01
C PHE A 19 1.14 17.80 13.38
N ARG A 20 0.57 18.48 14.39
CA ARG A 20 -0.85 18.34 14.76
C ARG A 20 -1.77 18.70 13.61
N ILE A 21 -1.49 19.82 12.94
CA ILE A 21 -2.29 20.29 11.79
C ILE A 21 -2.26 19.24 10.67
N LEU A 22 -1.06 18.77 10.31
CA LEU A 22 -0.89 17.77 9.26
C LEU A 22 -1.51 16.42 9.65
N TYR A 23 -1.38 15.99 10.90
CA TYR A 23 -1.92 14.73 11.38
C TYR A 23 -3.46 14.69 11.30
N ALA A 24 -4.13 15.77 11.72
CA ALA A 24 -5.58 15.89 11.64
C ALA A 24 -6.09 15.92 10.18
N ALA A 25 -5.42 16.70 9.31
CA ALA A 25 -5.75 16.75 7.90
C ALA A 25 -5.48 15.41 7.19
N ALA A 26 -4.36 14.74 7.51
CA ALA A 26 -4.02 13.44 6.97
C ALA A 26 -5.02 12.35 7.37
N LEU A 27 -5.63 12.44 8.57
CA LEU A 27 -6.68 11.52 8.99
C LEU A 27 -7.89 11.59 8.06
N LEU A 28 -8.37 12.80 7.77
CA LEU A 28 -9.46 13.02 6.84
C LEU A 28 -9.11 12.52 5.42
N THR A 29 -7.89 12.85 4.96
CA THR A 29 -7.43 12.46 3.61
C THR A 29 -7.26 10.95 3.49
N ASN A 30 -6.78 10.26 4.52
CA ASN A 30 -6.68 8.79 4.50
C ASN A 30 -8.08 8.14 4.44
N ILE A 31 -9.05 8.61 5.23
CA ILE A 31 -10.44 8.12 5.17
C ILE A 31 -11.01 8.35 3.77
N GLY A 32 -10.89 9.58 3.24
CA GLY A 32 -11.37 9.93 1.91
C GLY A 32 -10.73 9.11 0.79
N THR A 33 -9.42 8.90 0.84
CA THR A 33 -8.70 8.10 -0.16
C THR A 33 -9.14 6.64 -0.17
N TRP A 34 -9.31 6.01 0.99
CA TRP A 34 -9.83 4.64 1.06
C TRP A 34 -11.30 4.55 0.66
N ALA A 35 -12.10 5.58 0.97
CA ALA A 35 -13.48 5.68 0.51
C ALA A 35 -13.54 5.80 -1.02
N GLN A 36 -12.73 6.69 -1.61
CA GLN A 36 -12.66 6.85 -3.06
C GLN A 36 -12.27 5.57 -3.79
N ARG A 37 -11.36 4.78 -3.25
CA ARG A 37 -10.96 3.49 -3.88
C ARG A 37 -12.16 2.55 -4.03
N ILE A 38 -12.97 2.41 -2.98
CA ILE A 38 -14.18 1.58 -3.04
C ILE A 38 -15.19 2.14 -4.04
N ALA A 39 -15.39 3.46 -4.04
CA ALA A 39 -16.30 4.13 -4.96
C ALA A 39 -15.83 4.01 -6.42
N GLN A 40 -14.52 4.12 -6.68
CA GLN A 40 -13.95 3.97 -8.03
C GLN A 40 -14.12 2.55 -8.56
N ASP A 41 -13.84 1.53 -7.74
CA ASP A 41 -14.04 0.13 -8.12
C ASP A 41 -15.53 -0.14 -8.42
N TRP A 42 -16.43 0.37 -7.57
CA TRP A 42 -17.86 0.22 -7.75
C TRP A 42 -18.35 0.93 -9.01
N LEU A 43 -17.90 2.16 -9.26
CA LEU A 43 -18.21 2.93 -10.46
C LEU A 43 -17.77 2.17 -11.73
N VAL A 44 -16.58 1.59 -11.73
CA VAL A 44 -16.08 0.78 -12.86
C VAL A 44 -17.00 -0.43 -13.11
N LEU A 45 -17.41 -1.12 -12.04
CA LEU A 45 -18.31 -2.26 -12.17
C LEU A 45 -19.71 -1.85 -12.69
N GLU A 46 -20.24 -0.71 -12.25
CA GLU A 46 -21.50 -0.14 -12.76
C GLU A 46 -21.39 0.21 -14.25
N LEU A 47 -20.34 0.96 -14.64
CA LEU A 47 -20.15 1.39 -16.04
C LEU A 47 -19.89 0.22 -17.02
N THR A 48 -19.39 -0.90 -16.53
CA THR A 48 -18.92 -2.02 -17.36
C THR A 48 -19.71 -3.32 -17.13
N HIS A 49 -20.89 -3.24 -16.51
CA HIS A 49 -21.73 -4.41 -16.21
C HIS A 49 -20.97 -5.52 -15.47
N ASN A 50 -20.28 -5.16 -14.39
CA ASN A 50 -19.47 -6.04 -13.55
C ASN A 50 -18.29 -6.71 -14.28
N ASN A 51 -17.68 -6.06 -15.27
CA ASN A 51 -16.57 -6.64 -16.02
C ASN A 51 -15.23 -6.50 -15.23
N GLY A 52 -14.68 -7.64 -14.83
CA GLY A 52 -13.42 -7.71 -14.05
C GLY A 52 -12.20 -7.18 -14.82
N THR A 53 -12.17 -7.28 -16.15
CA THR A 53 -11.04 -6.80 -16.96
C THR A 53 -10.85 -5.28 -16.80
N TYR A 54 -11.94 -4.52 -16.92
CA TYR A 54 -11.89 -3.07 -16.74
C TYR A 54 -11.45 -2.67 -15.32
N LEU A 55 -11.92 -3.40 -14.31
CA LEU A 55 -11.50 -3.19 -12.93
C LEU A 55 -9.99 -3.43 -12.76
N GLY A 56 -9.45 -4.49 -13.35
CA GLY A 56 -8.02 -4.79 -13.35
C GLY A 56 -7.21 -3.72 -14.08
N ILE A 57 -7.69 -3.20 -15.21
CA ILE A 57 -7.03 -2.13 -15.97
C ILE A 57 -7.00 -0.82 -15.16
N VAL A 58 -8.11 -0.39 -14.55
CA VAL A 58 -8.14 0.83 -13.71
C VAL A 58 -7.15 0.71 -12.55
N THR A 59 -7.11 -0.44 -11.89
CA THR A 59 -6.14 -0.70 -10.82
C THR A 59 -4.71 -0.62 -11.35
N ALA A 60 -4.42 -1.21 -12.50
CA ALA A 60 -3.09 -1.12 -13.12
C ALA A 60 -2.70 0.33 -13.44
N LEU A 61 -3.59 1.09 -14.06
CA LEU A 61 -3.36 2.49 -14.43
C LEU A 61 -3.11 3.38 -13.21
N GLN A 62 -3.75 3.10 -12.07
CA GLN A 62 -3.53 3.82 -10.83
C GLN A 62 -2.16 3.52 -10.20
N PHE A 63 -1.69 2.27 -10.27
CA PHE A 63 -0.42 1.85 -9.66
C PHE A 63 0.78 1.94 -10.60
N LEU A 64 0.58 1.96 -11.91
CA LEU A 64 1.65 2.07 -12.91
C LEU A 64 2.53 3.32 -12.70
N PRO A 65 1.99 4.53 -12.50
CA PRO A 65 2.81 5.70 -12.18
C PRO A 65 3.61 5.52 -10.88
N VAL A 66 3.03 4.87 -9.86
CA VAL A 66 3.73 4.59 -8.60
C VAL A 66 4.93 3.69 -8.84
N MET A 67 4.79 2.64 -9.65
CA MET A 67 5.89 1.77 -10.05
C MET A 67 6.99 2.51 -10.78
N LEU A 68 6.63 3.36 -11.74
CA LEU A 68 7.59 4.06 -12.62
C LEU A 68 8.26 5.28 -11.96
N LEU A 69 7.53 6.01 -11.13
CA LEU A 69 7.94 7.32 -10.63
C LEU A 69 8.38 7.33 -9.16
N SER A 70 8.13 6.27 -8.37
CA SER A 70 8.46 6.27 -6.94
C SER A 70 9.95 6.44 -6.65
N MET A 71 10.82 5.85 -7.47
CA MET A 71 12.28 6.04 -7.34
C MET A 71 12.71 7.47 -7.70
N GLN A 72 12.08 8.05 -8.72
CA GLN A 72 12.34 9.42 -9.14
C GLN A 72 11.78 10.42 -8.14
N GLY A 73 10.64 10.12 -7.51
CA GLY A 73 10.04 10.90 -6.43
C GLY A 73 10.97 11.05 -5.22
N GLY A 74 11.75 10.03 -4.87
CA GLY A 74 12.78 10.12 -3.84
C GLY A 74 13.90 11.11 -4.21
N VAL A 75 14.44 10.99 -5.43
CA VAL A 75 15.46 11.94 -5.93
C VAL A 75 14.91 13.36 -6.05
N LEU A 76 13.64 13.50 -6.43
CA LEU A 76 12.98 14.81 -6.52
C LEU A 76 12.80 15.42 -5.13
N ALA A 77 12.44 14.62 -4.11
CA ALA A 77 12.29 15.08 -2.73
C ALA A 77 13.54 15.77 -2.18
N ASP A 78 14.73 15.36 -2.66
CA ASP A 78 16.00 15.96 -2.26
C ASP A 78 16.31 17.31 -2.95
N LYS A 79 15.67 17.56 -4.09
CA LYS A 79 15.98 18.72 -4.94
C LYS A 79 14.96 19.85 -4.88
N VAL A 80 13.74 19.58 -4.42
CA VAL A 80 12.64 20.55 -4.41
C VAL A 80 12.29 21.04 -3.02
N ASN A 81 11.62 22.19 -2.95
CA ASN A 81 10.95 22.61 -1.73
C ASN A 81 9.77 21.65 -1.45
N LYS A 82 9.92 20.78 -0.44
CA LYS A 82 8.98 19.71 -0.13
C LYS A 82 7.58 20.23 0.19
N LYS A 83 7.47 21.35 0.92
CA LYS A 83 6.19 22.00 1.25
C LYS A 83 5.44 22.40 -0.03
N LYS A 84 6.12 23.09 -0.96
CA LYS A 84 5.52 23.50 -2.25
C LYS A 84 5.14 22.30 -3.11
N ALA A 85 6.00 21.29 -3.18
CA ALA A 85 5.73 20.07 -3.93
C ALA A 85 4.49 19.33 -3.38
N LEU A 86 4.34 19.23 -2.05
CA LEU A 86 3.17 18.62 -1.41
C LEU A 86 1.89 19.42 -1.64
N VAL A 87 1.95 20.75 -1.71
CA VAL A 87 0.81 21.59 -2.12
C VAL A 87 0.38 21.23 -3.55
N ILE A 88 1.32 21.13 -4.49
CA ILE A 88 1.04 20.82 -5.89
C ILE A 88 0.46 19.40 -6.05
N THR A 89 1.04 18.40 -5.40
CA THR A 89 0.56 17.00 -5.51
C THR A 89 -0.84 16.84 -4.94
N ASN A 90 -1.14 17.51 -3.81
CA ASN A 90 -2.47 17.43 -3.21
C ASN A 90 -3.50 18.28 -3.98
N LEU A 91 -3.11 19.41 -4.57
CA LEU A 91 -3.96 20.16 -5.47
C LEU A 91 -4.35 19.31 -6.70
N GLY A 92 -3.37 18.67 -7.35
CA GLY A 92 -3.61 17.81 -8.51
C GLY A 92 -4.49 16.60 -8.16
N SER A 93 -4.25 15.97 -7.01
CA SER A 93 -5.09 14.86 -6.51
C SER A 93 -6.52 15.34 -6.23
N GLY A 94 -6.66 16.51 -5.61
CA GLY A 94 -7.96 17.13 -5.30
C GLY A 94 -8.75 17.47 -6.55
N ILE A 95 -8.11 18.07 -7.57
CA ILE A 95 -8.74 18.37 -8.86
C ILE A 95 -9.16 17.06 -9.56
N SER A 96 -8.31 16.04 -9.57
CA SER A 96 -8.63 14.74 -10.19
C SER A 96 -9.85 14.07 -9.51
N ALA A 97 -9.91 14.08 -8.18
CA ALA A 97 -11.03 13.56 -7.41
C ALA A 97 -12.31 14.40 -7.63
N LEU A 98 -12.20 15.73 -7.66
CA LEU A 98 -13.31 16.64 -7.93
C LEU A 98 -13.89 16.42 -9.33
N ALA A 99 -13.04 16.34 -10.34
CA ALA A 99 -13.45 16.07 -11.72
C ALA A 99 -14.23 14.75 -11.81
N LEU A 100 -13.70 13.67 -11.21
CA LEU A 100 -14.39 12.37 -11.19
C LEU A 100 -15.73 12.46 -10.48
N GLY A 101 -15.80 13.17 -9.34
CA GLY A 101 -17.03 13.37 -8.58
C GLY A 101 -18.09 14.15 -9.36
N LEU A 102 -17.71 15.25 -10.02
CA LEU A 102 -18.62 16.05 -10.83
C LEU A 102 -19.11 15.28 -12.06
N LEU A 103 -18.21 14.61 -12.80
CA LEU A 103 -18.60 13.78 -13.94
C LEU A 103 -19.58 12.66 -13.53
N THR A 104 -19.39 12.10 -12.34
CA THR A 104 -20.26 11.05 -11.82
C THR A 104 -21.64 11.57 -11.44
N ILE A 105 -21.72 12.71 -10.73
CA ILE A 105 -23.01 13.31 -10.30
C ILE A 105 -23.79 13.81 -11.50
N THR A 106 -23.13 14.39 -12.48
CA THR A 106 -23.77 14.85 -13.72
C THR A 106 -24.11 13.70 -14.69
N LYS A 107 -23.74 12.46 -14.34
CA LYS A 107 -24.01 11.24 -15.14
C LYS A 107 -23.38 11.24 -16.54
N VAL A 108 -22.34 12.05 -16.77
CA VAL A 108 -21.59 12.09 -18.03
C VAL A 108 -20.28 11.28 -17.96
N VAL A 109 -20.01 10.65 -16.83
CA VAL A 109 -18.83 9.81 -16.61
C VAL A 109 -18.88 8.60 -17.54
N ASN A 110 -17.73 8.29 -18.15
CA ASN A 110 -17.49 7.05 -18.89
C ASN A 110 -16.18 6.39 -18.42
N ILE A 111 -15.86 5.22 -18.95
CA ILE A 111 -14.68 4.46 -18.52
C ILE A 111 -13.38 5.16 -18.85
N ASP A 112 -13.30 5.91 -19.96
CA ASP A 112 -12.09 6.63 -20.36
C ASP A 112 -11.78 7.78 -19.39
N HIS A 113 -12.81 8.48 -18.91
CA HIS A 113 -12.64 9.47 -17.85
C HIS A 113 -12.02 8.84 -16.58
N VAL A 114 -12.51 7.64 -16.19
CA VAL A 114 -11.96 6.92 -15.03
C VAL A 114 -10.50 6.54 -15.26
N TYR A 115 -10.13 6.08 -16.45
CA TYR A 115 -8.76 5.73 -16.82
C TYR A 115 -7.81 6.92 -16.70
N ILE A 116 -8.17 8.04 -17.32
CA ILE A 116 -7.35 9.26 -17.30
C ILE A 116 -7.16 9.77 -15.86
N LEU A 117 -8.25 9.85 -15.10
CA LEU A 117 -8.21 10.36 -13.73
C LEU A 117 -7.50 9.40 -12.76
N ALA A 118 -7.56 8.08 -13.01
CA ALA A 118 -6.79 7.10 -12.25
C ALA A 118 -5.27 7.26 -12.48
N ILE A 119 -4.84 7.47 -13.74
CA ILE A 119 -3.43 7.75 -14.05
C ILE A 119 -2.96 9.05 -13.38
N LEU A 120 -3.73 10.14 -13.48
CA LEU A 120 -3.39 11.41 -12.87
C LEU A 120 -3.26 11.30 -11.35
N LEU A 121 -4.23 10.65 -10.70
CA LEU A 121 -4.16 10.38 -9.26
C LEU A 121 -2.95 9.51 -8.90
N GLY A 122 -2.63 8.53 -9.73
CA GLY A 122 -1.44 7.68 -9.59
C GLY A 122 -0.14 8.48 -9.68
N ILE A 123 -0.02 9.43 -10.62
CA ILE A 123 1.16 10.31 -10.77
C ILE A 123 1.35 11.18 -9.52
N PHE A 124 0.30 11.87 -9.08
CA PHE A 124 0.39 12.71 -7.89
C PHE A 124 0.71 11.90 -6.63
N SER A 125 0.10 10.71 -6.46
CA SER A 125 0.37 9.82 -5.33
C SER A 125 1.80 9.29 -5.34
N ALA A 126 2.36 8.97 -6.53
CA ALA A 126 3.72 8.48 -6.69
C ALA A 126 4.78 9.50 -6.24
N LEU A 127 4.50 10.77 -6.46
CA LEU A 127 5.38 11.88 -6.04
C LEU A 127 5.14 12.28 -4.58
N ASP A 128 3.88 12.28 -4.14
CA ASP A 128 3.50 12.71 -2.78
C ASP A 128 4.16 11.84 -1.69
N ALA A 129 4.09 10.52 -1.83
CA ALA A 129 4.50 9.60 -0.76
C ALA A 129 5.98 9.75 -0.33
N PRO A 130 6.98 9.74 -1.22
CA PRO A 130 8.38 9.93 -0.82
C PRO A 130 8.66 11.35 -0.31
N ILE A 131 8.07 12.39 -0.93
CA ILE A 131 8.24 13.77 -0.51
C ILE A 131 7.65 13.97 0.89
N ARG A 132 6.45 13.43 1.17
CA ARG A 132 5.79 13.49 2.47
C ARG A 132 6.61 12.79 3.56
N SER A 133 7.15 11.61 3.26
CA SER A 133 8.00 10.88 4.21
C SER A 133 9.26 11.66 4.58
N ALA A 134 9.90 12.29 3.60
CA ALA A 134 11.06 13.16 3.84
C ALA A 134 10.68 14.46 4.60
N PHE A 135 9.49 15.02 4.33
CA PHE A 135 9.02 16.25 4.97
C PHE A 135 8.66 16.06 6.45
N ILE A 136 8.19 14.88 6.86
CA ILE A 136 7.88 14.59 8.28
C ILE A 136 9.11 14.84 9.18
N VAL A 137 10.32 14.50 8.68
CA VAL A 137 11.57 14.74 9.42
C VAL A 137 11.81 16.24 9.66
N GLU A 138 11.47 17.08 8.67
CA GLU A 138 11.57 18.53 8.80
C GLU A 138 10.53 19.09 9.80
N VAL A 139 9.36 18.45 9.91
CA VAL A 139 8.28 18.91 10.79
C VAL A 139 8.52 18.59 12.26
N VAL A 140 9.09 17.41 12.60
CA VAL A 140 9.22 16.95 14.00
C VAL A 140 10.66 16.84 14.48
N GLY A 141 11.65 16.92 13.57
CA GLY A 141 13.05 16.65 13.87
C GLY A 141 13.36 15.16 14.08
N LYS A 142 14.67 14.83 14.14
CA LYS A 142 15.16 13.45 14.31
C LYS A 142 14.68 12.77 15.61
N PRO A 143 14.65 13.46 16.80
CA PRO A 143 14.26 12.82 18.06
C PRO A 143 12.83 12.27 18.08
N ASP A 144 11.90 12.96 17.43
CA ASP A 144 10.47 12.59 17.43
C ASP A 144 10.03 11.81 16.18
N LEU A 145 10.95 11.59 15.24
CA LEU A 145 10.64 10.97 13.95
C LEU A 145 9.96 9.59 14.09
N THR A 146 10.52 8.71 14.93
CA THR A 146 9.96 7.36 15.12
C THR A 146 8.52 7.40 15.63
N ASN A 147 8.23 8.33 16.56
CA ASN A 147 6.89 8.52 17.11
C ASN A 147 5.94 9.10 16.04
N ALA A 148 6.38 10.10 15.27
CA ALA A 148 5.59 10.67 14.18
C ALA A 148 5.26 9.64 13.09
N MET A 149 6.23 8.80 12.71
CA MET A 149 6.01 7.71 11.75
C MET A 149 5.03 6.66 12.27
N SER A 150 5.09 6.32 13.56
CA SER A 150 4.15 5.40 14.19
C SER A 150 2.72 5.96 14.19
N LEU A 151 2.55 7.23 14.53
CA LEU A 151 1.27 7.93 14.48
C LEU A 151 0.72 8.02 13.06
N ASN A 152 1.58 8.30 12.08
CA ASN A 152 1.20 8.36 10.68
C ASN A 152 0.74 6.97 10.14
N SER A 153 1.42 5.92 10.56
CA SER A 153 1.02 4.54 10.27
C SER A 153 -0.35 4.19 10.89
N ALA A 154 -0.57 4.57 12.15
CA ALA A 154 -1.87 4.38 12.81
C ALA A 154 -2.98 5.11 12.07
N ASN A 155 -2.73 6.36 11.64
CA ASN A 155 -3.64 7.18 10.85
C ASN A 155 -4.01 6.50 9.51
N PHE A 156 -3.02 5.97 8.80
CA PHE A 156 -3.23 5.22 7.55
C PHE A 156 -4.13 3.99 7.77
N HIS A 157 -3.85 3.19 8.80
CA HIS A 157 -4.66 2.00 9.12
C HIS A 157 -6.07 2.36 9.57
N PHE A 158 -6.24 3.48 10.27
CA PHE A 158 -7.56 3.97 10.67
C PHE A 158 -8.40 4.38 9.45
N GLY A 159 -7.80 5.10 8.50
CA GLY A 159 -8.45 5.43 7.23
C GLY A 159 -8.88 4.18 6.45
N ARG A 160 -7.98 3.17 6.40
CA ARG A 160 -8.25 1.87 5.76
C ARG A 160 -9.38 1.10 6.44
N LEU A 161 -9.55 1.27 7.75
CA LEU A 161 -10.61 0.59 8.51
C LEU A 161 -11.98 1.25 8.27
N ILE A 162 -12.06 2.58 8.28
CA ILE A 162 -13.32 3.32 8.22
C ILE A 162 -13.76 3.62 6.78
N GLY A 163 -12.80 4.00 5.92
CA GLY A 163 -13.08 4.47 4.55
C GLY A 163 -13.98 3.54 3.74
N PRO A 164 -13.67 2.23 3.66
CA PRO A 164 -14.46 1.29 2.86
C PRO A 164 -15.92 1.18 3.29
N THR A 165 -16.19 1.03 4.58
CA THR A 165 -17.57 0.95 5.09
C THR A 165 -18.32 2.26 4.89
N LEU A 166 -17.67 3.41 5.16
CA LEU A 166 -18.27 4.73 4.92
C LEU A 166 -18.64 4.88 3.44
N SER A 167 -17.75 4.54 2.53
CA SER A 167 -18.01 4.58 1.09
C SER A 167 -19.13 3.64 0.68
N GLY A 168 -19.14 2.41 1.19
CA GLY A 168 -20.20 1.44 0.91
C GLY A 168 -21.59 1.96 1.28
N PHE A 169 -21.73 2.62 2.43
CA PHE A 169 -22.96 3.28 2.83
C PHE A 169 -23.32 4.49 1.96
N LEU A 170 -22.34 5.35 1.65
CA LEU A 170 -22.56 6.51 0.78
C LEU A 170 -23.02 6.07 -0.62
N ILE A 171 -22.40 5.05 -1.17
CA ILE A 171 -22.77 4.51 -2.49
C ILE A 171 -24.20 3.96 -2.46
N ALA A 172 -24.54 3.19 -1.43
CA ALA A 172 -25.89 2.62 -1.31
C ALA A 172 -26.99 3.66 -1.17
N ALA A 173 -26.70 4.80 -0.53
CA ALA A 173 -27.67 5.86 -0.27
C ALA A 173 -27.71 6.94 -1.37
N PHE A 174 -26.58 7.31 -1.94
CA PHE A 174 -26.40 8.50 -2.78
C PHE A 174 -25.62 8.24 -4.08
N GLY A 175 -25.18 6.99 -4.35
CA GLY A 175 -24.30 6.66 -5.45
C GLY A 175 -22.83 6.96 -5.16
N THR A 176 -21.97 6.75 -6.17
CA THR A 176 -20.50 6.82 -6.03
C THR A 176 -19.97 8.26 -5.93
N GLY A 177 -20.67 9.23 -6.51
CA GLY A 177 -20.25 10.64 -6.61
C GLY A 177 -19.83 11.29 -5.29
N PRO A 178 -20.62 11.22 -4.21
CA PRO A 178 -20.28 11.82 -2.92
C PRO A 178 -18.93 11.35 -2.33
N SER A 179 -18.56 10.08 -2.51
CA SER A 179 -17.26 9.58 -2.04
C SER A 179 -16.07 10.29 -2.72
N PHE A 180 -16.19 10.61 -4.00
CA PHE A 180 -15.17 11.37 -4.73
C PHE A 180 -15.11 12.82 -4.26
N LEU A 181 -16.26 13.47 -4.04
CA LEU A 181 -16.31 14.86 -3.56
C LEU A 181 -15.75 15.00 -2.14
N ILE A 182 -16.06 14.06 -1.24
CA ILE A 182 -15.50 14.03 0.11
C ILE A 182 -13.97 13.88 0.05
N ASN A 183 -13.46 13.03 -0.82
CA ASN A 183 -12.01 12.90 -0.97
C ASN A 183 -11.38 14.14 -1.61
N ALA A 184 -12.00 14.74 -2.61
CA ALA A 184 -11.56 16.01 -3.17
C ALA A 184 -11.45 17.10 -2.08
N PHE A 185 -12.49 17.25 -1.27
CA PHE A 185 -12.48 18.16 -0.12
C PHE A 185 -11.33 17.85 0.84
N SER A 186 -11.08 16.58 1.15
CA SER A 186 -9.99 16.17 2.06
C SER A 186 -8.60 16.53 1.50
N PHE A 187 -8.40 16.41 0.18
CA PHE A 187 -7.17 16.85 -0.47
C PHE A 187 -6.98 18.36 -0.42
N PHE A 188 -8.04 19.14 -0.55
CA PHE A 188 -7.94 20.60 -0.36
C PHE A 188 -7.65 20.96 1.09
N VAL A 189 -8.26 20.26 2.06
CA VAL A 189 -7.97 20.48 3.49
C VAL A 189 -6.51 20.23 3.81
N ILE A 190 -5.90 19.13 3.34
CA ILE A 190 -4.48 18.87 3.59
C ILE A 190 -3.57 19.81 2.80
N MET A 191 -3.94 20.21 1.60
CA MET A 191 -3.24 21.23 0.82
C MET A 191 -3.17 22.56 1.58
N PHE A 192 -4.29 23.05 2.08
CA PHE A 192 -4.33 24.26 2.90
C PHE A 192 -3.58 24.09 4.22
N SER A 193 -3.59 22.88 4.79
CA SER A 193 -2.80 22.59 5.98
C SER A 193 -1.30 22.75 5.74
N PHE A 194 -0.78 22.31 4.58
CA PHE A 194 0.62 22.59 4.22
C PHE A 194 0.91 24.10 4.08
N MET A 195 -0.02 24.85 3.52
CA MET A 195 0.14 26.31 3.38
C MET A 195 0.13 27.03 4.75
N ALA A 196 -0.63 26.51 5.73
CA ALA A 196 -0.75 27.08 7.07
C ALA A 196 0.41 26.73 8.04
N LEU A 197 1.39 25.92 7.59
CA LEU A 197 2.56 25.60 8.40
C LEU A 197 3.46 26.81 8.58
N ARG A 198 4.03 26.93 9.76
CA ARG A 198 5.06 27.91 10.09
C ARG A 198 6.42 27.41 9.65
N ASP A 199 7.07 28.16 8.76
CA ASP A 199 8.35 27.79 8.19
C ASP A 199 9.51 27.92 9.20
N ASP A 200 9.38 28.81 10.18
CA ASP A 200 10.31 29.01 11.30
C ASP A 200 10.34 27.84 12.30
N GLU A 201 9.30 27.00 12.31
CA GLU A 201 9.24 25.78 13.13
C GLU A 201 9.77 24.52 12.39
N LEU A 202 10.27 24.66 11.14
CA LEU A 202 10.79 23.52 10.37
C LEU A 202 12.29 23.29 10.65
N HIS A 203 12.67 22.02 10.81
CA HIS A 203 14.05 21.62 11.05
C HIS A 203 14.79 21.44 9.73
N GLU A 204 15.89 22.17 9.54
CA GLU A 204 16.77 21.95 8.38
C GLU A 204 17.39 20.55 8.42
N GLN A 205 17.34 19.86 7.28
CA GLN A 205 17.95 18.54 7.10
C GLN A 205 19.14 18.64 6.15
N LYS A 206 20.31 18.16 6.60
CA LYS A 206 21.43 17.88 5.69
C LYS A 206 21.15 16.56 4.97
N ILE A 207 21.15 16.62 3.65
CA ILE A 207 20.97 15.44 2.79
C ILE A 207 22.25 14.60 2.89
N GLU A 208 22.17 13.43 3.51
CA GLU A 208 23.23 12.43 3.43
C GLU A 208 23.15 11.73 2.06
N LYS A 209 24.19 11.87 1.28
CA LYS A 209 24.25 11.18 -0.03
C LYS A 209 24.28 9.69 0.21
N THR A 210 23.32 8.97 -0.38
CA THR A 210 23.30 7.51 -0.38
C THR A 210 24.45 7.02 -1.29
N GLU A 211 25.42 6.33 -0.72
CA GLU A 211 26.51 5.70 -1.45
C GLU A 211 26.03 4.40 -2.11
N GLY A 212 26.80 3.89 -3.09
CA GLY A 212 26.53 2.65 -3.79
C GLY A 212 25.74 2.79 -5.09
N THR A 213 25.88 1.80 -5.97
CA THR A 213 25.26 1.76 -7.30
C THR A 213 24.21 0.64 -7.38
N LEU A 214 23.29 0.73 -8.35
CA LEU A 214 22.33 -0.36 -8.64
C LEU A 214 23.07 -1.65 -9.06
N LYS A 215 24.19 -1.53 -9.80
CA LYS A 215 24.99 -2.70 -10.23
C LYS A 215 25.52 -3.47 -9.03
N GLU A 216 26.05 -2.78 -8.02
CA GLU A 216 26.51 -3.40 -6.77
C GLU A 216 25.38 -4.08 -6.00
N ALA A 217 24.20 -3.44 -5.94
CA ALA A 217 23.03 -4.03 -5.31
C ALA A 217 22.60 -5.33 -6.01
N PHE A 218 22.56 -5.37 -7.35
CA PHE A 218 22.25 -6.60 -8.09
C PHE A 218 23.32 -7.68 -7.89
N ALA A 219 24.61 -7.32 -7.90
CA ALA A 219 25.69 -8.25 -7.62
C ALA A 219 25.59 -8.86 -6.21
N TYR A 220 25.27 -8.04 -5.22
CA TYR A 220 25.02 -8.46 -3.85
C TYR A 220 23.82 -9.42 -3.74
N ILE A 221 22.67 -9.05 -4.34
CA ILE A 221 21.47 -9.90 -4.36
C ILE A 221 21.77 -11.25 -5.00
N LYS A 222 22.55 -11.28 -6.10
CA LYS A 222 22.92 -12.51 -6.81
C LYS A 222 23.70 -13.51 -5.93
N LYS A 223 24.46 -13.02 -4.94
CA LYS A 223 25.24 -13.85 -4.01
C LYS A 223 24.48 -14.21 -2.72
N ARG A 224 23.31 -13.56 -2.45
CA ARG A 224 22.50 -13.73 -1.23
C ARG A 224 21.23 -14.51 -1.54
N ARG A 225 21.28 -15.83 -1.36
CA ARG A 225 20.15 -16.75 -1.62
C ARG A 225 18.92 -16.45 -0.75
N ASP A 226 19.13 -16.08 0.51
CA ASP A 226 18.07 -15.66 1.42
C ASP A 226 17.30 -14.45 0.90
N ILE A 227 17.99 -13.44 0.38
CA ILE A 227 17.39 -12.25 -0.23
C ILE A 227 16.63 -12.62 -1.50
N GLN A 228 17.20 -13.45 -2.37
CA GLN A 228 16.54 -13.94 -3.59
C GLN A 228 15.24 -14.69 -3.26
N MET A 229 15.30 -15.60 -2.29
CA MET A 229 14.14 -16.36 -1.81
C MET A 229 13.01 -15.41 -1.33
N ILE A 230 13.36 -14.40 -0.54
CA ILE A 230 12.40 -13.42 -0.02
C ILE A 230 11.80 -12.60 -1.17
N MET A 231 12.64 -12.11 -2.08
CA MET A 231 12.18 -11.35 -3.26
C MET A 231 11.25 -12.19 -4.14
N LEU A 232 11.57 -13.46 -4.39
CA LEU A 232 10.72 -14.39 -5.13
C LEU A 232 9.37 -14.57 -4.42
N THR A 233 9.39 -14.84 -3.12
CA THR A 233 8.19 -15.03 -2.32
C THR A 233 7.29 -13.79 -2.38
N ILE A 234 7.86 -12.61 -2.16
CA ILE A 234 7.12 -11.35 -2.17
C ILE A 234 6.62 -11.00 -3.57
N PHE A 235 7.40 -11.25 -4.62
CA PHE A 235 6.94 -11.03 -5.99
C PHE A 235 5.64 -11.78 -6.27
N PHE A 236 5.57 -13.06 -6.02
CA PHE A 236 4.38 -13.86 -6.30
C PHE A 236 3.24 -13.56 -5.31
N ALA A 237 3.52 -13.38 -4.02
CA ALA A 237 2.51 -13.06 -3.04
C ALA A 237 1.87 -11.68 -3.32
N SER A 238 2.65 -10.67 -3.71
CA SER A 238 2.12 -9.34 -4.02
C SER A 238 1.34 -9.30 -5.33
N ASN A 239 1.85 -9.96 -6.37
CA ASN A 239 1.22 -9.96 -7.69
C ASN A 239 -0.10 -10.72 -7.72
N PHE A 240 -0.18 -11.85 -7.03
CA PHE A 240 -1.32 -12.77 -7.13
C PHE A 240 -2.15 -12.81 -5.85
N GLY A 241 -1.53 -12.79 -4.66
CA GLY A 241 -2.25 -12.91 -3.40
C GLY A 241 -2.88 -11.60 -2.89
N LEU A 242 -2.21 -10.46 -3.08
CA LEU A 242 -2.60 -9.17 -2.47
C LEU A 242 -3.65 -8.37 -3.26
N ASN A 243 -4.32 -8.96 -4.22
CA ASN A 243 -5.37 -8.31 -5.01
C ASN A 243 -6.76 -8.41 -4.34
N ALA A 244 -6.80 -8.40 -3.01
CA ALA A 244 -8.05 -8.54 -2.24
C ALA A 244 -9.13 -7.54 -2.63
N GLN A 245 -8.76 -6.34 -3.10
CA GLN A 245 -9.71 -5.33 -3.55
C GLN A 245 -10.50 -5.81 -4.78
N ILE A 246 -9.81 -6.31 -5.80
CA ILE A 246 -10.45 -6.88 -7.00
C ILE A 246 -11.25 -8.15 -6.62
N PHE A 247 -10.66 -9.02 -5.80
CA PHE A 247 -11.34 -10.22 -5.33
C PHE A 247 -12.65 -9.91 -4.61
N ASN A 248 -12.60 -8.99 -3.63
CA ASN A 248 -13.77 -8.59 -2.85
C ASN A 248 -14.86 -7.97 -3.72
N ALA A 249 -14.49 -7.11 -4.68
CA ALA A 249 -15.42 -6.47 -5.59
C ALA A 249 -16.17 -7.50 -6.46
N LEU A 250 -15.43 -8.42 -7.09
CA LEU A 250 -16.00 -9.43 -7.99
C LEU A 250 -16.72 -10.54 -7.21
N MET A 251 -16.24 -10.93 -6.03
CA MET A 251 -16.95 -11.88 -5.18
C MET A 251 -18.26 -11.30 -4.66
N ALA A 252 -18.27 -10.03 -4.23
CA ALA A 252 -19.47 -9.37 -3.76
C ALA A 252 -20.53 -9.29 -4.89
N THR A 253 -20.13 -8.85 -6.08
CA THR A 253 -21.09 -8.59 -7.18
C THR A 253 -21.47 -9.83 -7.95
N LYS A 254 -20.49 -10.62 -8.45
CA LYS A 254 -20.74 -11.76 -9.35
C LYS A 254 -21.08 -13.06 -8.63
N VAL A 255 -20.56 -13.28 -7.43
CA VAL A 255 -20.71 -14.56 -6.72
C VAL A 255 -21.79 -14.50 -5.66
N PHE A 256 -21.75 -13.45 -4.84
CA PHE A 256 -22.70 -13.30 -3.73
C PHE A 256 -23.88 -12.39 -4.06
N HIS A 257 -23.89 -11.74 -5.22
CA HIS A 257 -24.95 -10.83 -5.67
C HIS A 257 -25.32 -9.77 -4.62
N LYS A 258 -24.30 -9.15 -4.01
CA LYS A 258 -24.42 -8.14 -2.94
C LYS A 258 -24.15 -6.74 -3.50
N GLY A 259 -24.73 -5.74 -2.84
CA GLY A 259 -24.55 -4.34 -3.17
C GLY A 259 -23.30 -3.70 -2.57
N ALA A 260 -23.14 -2.40 -2.83
CA ALA A 260 -21.97 -1.61 -2.45
C ALA A 260 -21.68 -1.58 -0.95
N ALA A 261 -22.70 -1.53 -0.10
CA ALA A 261 -22.54 -1.58 1.36
C ALA A 261 -21.82 -2.88 1.79
N SER A 262 -22.21 -4.02 1.21
CA SER A 262 -21.55 -5.30 1.48
C SER A 262 -20.12 -5.32 0.96
N TYR A 263 -19.84 -4.76 -0.23
CA TYR A 263 -18.48 -4.63 -0.72
C TYR A 263 -17.61 -3.77 0.21
N GLY A 264 -18.11 -2.61 0.65
CA GLY A 264 -17.42 -1.76 1.63
C GLY A 264 -17.13 -2.49 2.94
N PHE A 265 -18.07 -3.30 3.45
CA PHE A 265 -17.88 -4.12 4.65
C PHE A 265 -16.74 -5.14 4.48
N LEU A 266 -16.60 -5.79 3.32
CA LEU A 266 -15.46 -6.69 3.06
C LEU A 266 -14.13 -5.96 3.14
N GLY A 267 -14.07 -4.71 2.65
CA GLY A 267 -12.89 -3.84 2.79
C GLY A 267 -12.51 -3.55 4.25
N THR A 268 -13.51 -3.32 5.11
CA THR A 268 -13.30 -3.16 6.55
C THR A 268 -12.91 -4.47 7.22
N ALA A 269 -13.51 -5.60 6.85
CA ALA A 269 -13.19 -6.90 7.42
C ALA A 269 -11.69 -7.25 7.22
N ILE A 270 -11.16 -7.07 6.02
CA ILE A 270 -9.72 -7.30 5.78
C ILE A 270 -8.85 -6.28 6.53
N ALA A 271 -9.32 -5.03 6.70
CA ALA A 271 -8.58 -3.99 7.41
C ALA A 271 -8.42 -4.31 8.92
N VAL A 272 -9.43 -4.92 9.56
CA VAL A 272 -9.32 -5.45 10.94
C VAL A 272 -8.16 -6.43 11.03
N GLY A 273 -8.06 -7.36 10.09
CA GLY A 273 -6.97 -8.34 10.05
C GLY A 273 -5.60 -7.70 9.85
N THR A 274 -5.49 -6.74 8.93
CA THR A 274 -4.21 -6.05 8.70
C THR A 274 -3.80 -5.20 9.91
N LEU A 275 -4.73 -4.54 10.58
CA LEU A 275 -4.45 -3.78 11.80
C LEU A 275 -3.92 -4.70 12.92
N THR A 276 -4.59 -5.83 13.17
CA THR A 276 -4.13 -6.80 14.17
C THR A 276 -2.78 -7.42 13.80
N GLY A 277 -2.53 -7.69 12.53
CA GLY A 277 -1.23 -8.14 12.01
C GLY A 277 -0.11 -7.13 12.26
N ALA A 278 -0.37 -5.83 12.05
CA ALA A 278 0.57 -4.76 12.35
C ALA A 278 0.93 -4.70 13.84
N LEU A 279 -0.09 -4.73 14.71
CA LEU A 279 0.09 -4.67 16.16
C LEU A 279 0.86 -5.87 16.72
N VAL A 280 0.58 -7.08 16.23
CA VAL A 280 1.29 -8.30 16.65
C VAL A 280 2.73 -8.30 16.13
N SER A 281 2.95 -7.86 14.89
CA SER A 281 4.29 -7.79 14.30
C SER A 281 5.20 -6.79 15.02
N ALA A 282 4.64 -5.68 15.51
CA ALA A 282 5.38 -4.68 16.28
C ALA A 282 5.91 -5.20 17.63
N ARG A 283 5.31 -6.27 18.19
CA ARG A 283 5.70 -6.84 19.49
C ARG A 283 6.72 -7.98 19.41
N LYS A 284 6.94 -8.55 18.24
CA LYS A 284 7.80 -9.74 18.07
C LYS A 284 8.96 -9.42 17.14
N ASP A 285 10.19 -9.48 17.67
CA ASP A 285 11.39 -9.43 16.86
C ASP A 285 11.56 -10.76 16.09
N ARG A 286 11.21 -10.75 14.79
CA ARG A 286 11.31 -11.90 13.87
C ARG A 286 12.41 -11.72 12.83
N THR A 287 13.26 -10.73 13.01
CA THR A 287 14.28 -10.31 12.02
C THR A 287 15.36 -11.35 11.73
N LYS A 288 15.50 -12.37 12.58
CA LYS A 288 16.62 -13.33 12.51
C LYS A 288 16.33 -14.63 11.76
N ARG A 289 15.12 -14.87 11.28
CA ARG A 289 14.74 -16.16 10.67
C ARG A 289 14.16 -15.99 9.26
N PRO A 290 14.98 -16.07 8.21
CA PRO A 290 14.52 -15.92 6.82
C PRO A 290 13.45 -16.97 6.46
N LEU A 291 13.52 -18.16 7.02
CA LEU A 291 12.54 -19.25 6.83
C LEU A 291 11.09 -18.87 7.24
N PHE A 292 10.95 -17.93 8.17
CA PHE A 292 9.63 -17.49 8.60
C PHE A 292 8.82 -16.84 7.47
N ILE A 293 9.49 -16.16 6.52
CA ILE A 293 8.83 -15.40 5.47
C ILE A 293 8.08 -16.30 4.48
N PRO A 294 8.70 -17.34 3.87
CA PRO A 294 7.97 -18.26 3.00
C PRO A 294 6.93 -19.09 3.75
N LEU A 295 7.14 -19.42 5.03
CA LEU A 295 6.11 -20.09 5.85
C LEU A 295 4.90 -19.16 6.10
N ALA A 296 5.12 -17.88 6.35
CA ALA A 296 4.06 -16.89 6.46
C ALA A 296 3.33 -16.71 5.12
N ALA A 297 4.05 -16.75 3.99
CA ALA A 297 3.44 -16.69 2.66
C ALA A 297 2.62 -17.95 2.31
N LEU A 298 3.07 -19.13 2.76
CA LEU A 298 2.25 -20.35 2.67
C LEU A 298 0.94 -20.22 3.46
N ASN A 299 1.05 -19.78 4.72
CA ASN A 299 -0.14 -19.53 5.53
C ASN A 299 -1.07 -18.50 4.85
N PHE A 300 -0.52 -17.41 4.28
CA PHE A 300 -1.28 -16.44 3.52
C PHE A 300 -1.97 -17.07 2.30
N GLY A 301 -1.24 -17.86 1.49
CA GLY A 301 -1.80 -18.56 0.34
C GLY A 301 -2.96 -19.51 0.73
N ILE A 302 -2.83 -20.24 1.84
CA ILE A 302 -3.93 -21.10 2.35
C ILE A 302 -5.19 -20.27 2.62
N TRP A 303 -5.08 -19.09 3.23
CA TRP A 303 -6.24 -18.24 3.51
C TRP A 303 -6.80 -17.58 2.24
N VAL A 304 -5.97 -17.31 1.23
CA VAL A 304 -6.46 -16.90 -0.11
C VAL A 304 -7.26 -18.05 -0.74
N MET A 305 -6.81 -19.32 -0.60
CA MET A 305 -7.59 -20.48 -1.06
C MET A 305 -8.91 -20.63 -0.31
N ALA A 306 -8.92 -20.42 1.00
CA ALA A 306 -10.14 -20.43 1.79
C ALA A 306 -11.16 -19.38 1.32
N LEU A 307 -10.72 -18.21 0.87
CA LEU A 307 -11.59 -17.20 0.23
C LEU A 307 -12.20 -17.72 -1.07
N ALA A 308 -11.43 -18.43 -1.89
CA ALA A 308 -11.92 -18.97 -3.17
C ALA A 308 -13.07 -19.97 -3.00
N ILE A 309 -12.96 -20.82 -1.98
CA ILE A 309 -13.92 -21.90 -1.70
C ILE A 309 -15.05 -21.52 -0.74
N ALA A 310 -15.02 -20.29 -0.17
CA ALA A 310 -16.03 -19.83 0.79
C ALA A 310 -17.45 -19.92 0.19
N PRO A 311 -18.37 -20.72 0.78
CA PRO A 311 -19.67 -21.00 0.17
C PRO A 311 -20.64 -19.82 0.27
N THR A 312 -20.51 -18.99 1.31
CA THR A 312 -21.41 -17.87 1.58
C THR A 312 -20.66 -16.58 1.81
N TYR A 313 -21.34 -15.45 1.61
CA TYR A 313 -20.81 -14.12 1.90
C TYR A 313 -20.31 -14.00 3.36
N LEU A 314 -21.06 -14.56 4.32
CA LEU A 314 -20.68 -14.48 5.74
C LEU A 314 -19.36 -15.21 6.03
N ILE A 315 -19.21 -16.45 5.51
CA ILE A 315 -17.97 -17.22 5.68
C ILE A 315 -16.81 -16.50 4.99
N TYR A 316 -17.02 -15.96 3.79
CA TYR A 316 -16.02 -15.14 3.10
C TYR A 316 -15.58 -13.94 3.94
N ALA A 317 -16.55 -13.19 4.49
CA ALA A 317 -16.30 -12.04 5.35
C ALA A 317 -15.56 -12.41 6.66
N LEU A 318 -15.85 -13.57 7.26
CA LEU A 318 -15.17 -14.06 8.46
C LEU A 318 -13.73 -14.54 8.20
N VAL A 319 -13.43 -15.01 6.99
CA VAL A 319 -12.07 -15.43 6.59
C VAL A 319 -11.18 -14.22 6.29
N LEU A 320 -11.74 -13.12 5.81
CA LEU A 320 -10.98 -11.92 5.41
C LEU A 320 -10.07 -11.34 6.51
N PRO A 321 -10.46 -11.23 7.80
CA PRO A 321 -9.55 -10.77 8.84
C PRO A 321 -8.32 -11.66 8.98
N ILE A 322 -8.48 -12.98 8.88
CA ILE A 322 -7.36 -13.93 8.99
C ILE A 322 -6.45 -13.81 7.77
N ASN A 323 -7.03 -13.65 6.59
CA ASN A 323 -6.29 -13.37 5.35
C ASN A 323 -5.50 -12.07 5.46
N GLY A 324 -6.13 -10.97 5.91
CA GLY A 324 -5.49 -9.68 6.12
C GLY A 324 -4.34 -9.72 7.14
N PHE A 325 -4.52 -10.44 8.25
CA PHE A 325 -3.49 -10.67 9.24
C PHE A 325 -2.28 -11.41 8.64
N SER A 326 -2.52 -12.49 7.92
CA SER A 326 -1.48 -13.31 7.29
C SER A 326 -0.73 -12.52 6.22
N ALA A 327 -1.45 -11.77 5.38
CA ALA A 327 -0.88 -10.90 4.36
C ALA A 327 0.09 -9.88 4.97
N LEU A 328 -0.37 -9.11 5.96
CA LEU A 328 0.45 -8.06 6.54
C LEU A 328 1.63 -8.61 7.34
N THR A 329 1.44 -9.72 8.06
CA THR A 329 2.54 -10.41 8.77
C THR A 329 3.64 -10.84 7.80
N THR A 330 3.29 -11.40 6.64
CA THR A 330 4.25 -11.77 5.59
C THR A 330 5.03 -10.56 5.10
N MET A 331 4.34 -9.46 4.82
CA MET A 331 4.95 -8.24 4.28
C MET A 331 5.87 -7.54 5.27
N ILE A 332 5.41 -7.36 6.52
CA ILE A 332 6.21 -6.71 7.56
C ILE A 332 7.46 -7.55 7.83
N SER A 333 7.33 -8.87 7.93
CA SER A 333 8.46 -9.75 8.18
C SER A 333 9.50 -9.68 7.06
N ALA A 334 9.06 -9.68 5.79
CA ALA A 334 9.95 -9.56 4.66
C ALA A 334 10.65 -8.19 4.63
N ASN A 335 9.89 -7.10 4.79
CA ASN A 335 10.43 -5.74 4.81
C ASN A 335 11.45 -5.57 5.94
N THR A 336 11.14 -6.02 7.16
CA THR A 336 12.02 -5.94 8.32
C THR A 336 13.30 -6.77 8.12
N TYR A 337 13.17 -7.99 7.57
CA TYR A 337 14.33 -8.80 7.26
C TYR A 337 15.26 -8.13 6.24
N MET A 338 14.68 -7.62 5.14
CA MET A 338 15.43 -6.92 4.10
C MET A 338 16.17 -5.70 4.65
N GLN A 339 15.54 -4.91 5.52
CA GLN A 339 16.18 -3.75 6.15
C GLN A 339 17.30 -4.16 7.12
N ALA A 340 17.08 -5.18 7.94
CA ALA A 340 18.01 -5.58 8.97
C ALA A 340 19.23 -6.35 8.45
N ASN A 341 19.08 -7.11 7.34
CA ASN A 341 20.10 -8.02 6.83
C ASN A 341 20.73 -7.57 5.50
N SER A 342 20.47 -6.32 5.06
CA SER A 342 21.15 -5.69 3.94
C SER A 342 22.34 -4.88 4.40
N ASP A 343 23.44 -4.91 3.64
CA ASP A 343 24.63 -4.11 3.91
C ASP A 343 24.29 -2.62 3.93
N ASN A 344 24.81 -1.89 4.92
CA ASN A 344 24.51 -0.48 5.17
C ASN A 344 24.83 0.42 3.97
N ALA A 345 25.93 0.14 3.25
CA ALA A 345 26.41 0.95 2.14
C ALA A 345 25.44 0.93 0.94
N ILE A 346 24.73 -0.18 0.73
CA ILE A 346 23.81 -0.37 -0.42
C ILE A 346 22.36 -0.64 -0.01
N ARG A 347 22.04 -0.57 1.29
CA ARG A 347 20.69 -0.85 1.83
C ARG A 347 19.60 -0.09 1.09
N GLY A 348 19.81 1.20 0.83
CA GLY A 348 18.82 2.02 0.10
C GLY A 348 18.54 1.50 -1.31
N ARG A 349 19.56 0.97 -2.00
CA ARG A 349 19.40 0.40 -3.36
C ARG A 349 18.68 -0.95 -3.33
N ILE A 350 19.02 -1.81 -2.37
CA ILE A 350 18.33 -3.10 -2.17
C ILE A 350 16.87 -2.88 -1.82
N MET A 351 16.57 -1.94 -0.92
CA MET A 351 15.19 -1.59 -0.56
C MET A 351 14.42 -0.99 -1.73
N GLY A 352 15.08 -0.22 -2.60
CA GLY A 352 14.48 0.27 -3.84
C GLY A 352 14.06 -0.86 -4.78
N ILE A 353 14.94 -1.84 -5.00
CA ILE A 353 14.64 -3.06 -5.80
C ILE A 353 13.50 -3.86 -5.16
N TYR A 354 13.54 -4.05 -3.83
CA TYR A 354 12.49 -4.74 -3.08
C TYR A 354 11.12 -4.06 -3.26
N MET A 355 11.07 -2.73 -3.11
CA MET A 355 9.83 -1.96 -3.29
C MET A 355 9.33 -1.99 -4.74
N PHE A 356 10.24 -1.96 -5.71
CA PHE A 356 9.87 -2.13 -7.12
C PHE A 356 9.23 -3.50 -7.39
N ILE A 357 9.80 -4.58 -6.83
CA ILE A 357 9.23 -5.93 -6.92
C ILE A 357 7.87 -6.00 -6.23
N PHE A 358 7.77 -5.42 -5.04
CA PHE A 358 6.55 -5.43 -4.24
C PHE A 358 5.39 -4.65 -4.86
N MET A 359 5.65 -3.41 -5.30
CA MET A 359 4.61 -2.53 -5.87
C MET A 359 4.41 -2.73 -7.37
N GLY A 360 5.47 -3.11 -8.08
CA GLY A 360 5.46 -3.31 -9.53
C GLY A 360 4.61 -4.50 -10.00
N GLY A 361 4.28 -5.38 -9.08
CA GLY A 361 3.42 -6.51 -9.37
C GLY A 361 1.96 -6.13 -9.64
N THR A 362 1.43 -5.16 -8.93
CA THR A 362 0.02 -4.77 -9.07
C THR A 362 -0.36 -4.33 -10.49
N PRO A 363 0.39 -3.45 -11.17
CA PRO A 363 0.08 -3.06 -12.55
C PRO A 363 0.06 -4.22 -13.56
N ILE A 364 0.85 -5.25 -13.31
CA ILE A 364 0.92 -6.44 -14.18
C ILE A 364 -0.14 -7.47 -13.79
N GLY A 365 -0.24 -7.75 -12.49
CA GLY A 365 -1.14 -8.79 -11.96
C GLY A 365 -2.61 -8.42 -12.07
N SER A 366 -2.97 -7.14 -11.81
CA SER A 366 -4.38 -6.72 -11.78
C SER A 366 -5.13 -6.92 -13.10
N PRO A 367 -4.60 -6.56 -14.28
CA PRO A 367 -5.28 -6.83 -15.55
C PRO A 367 -5.42 -8.33 -15.84
N LEU A 368 -4.39 -9.11 -15.52
CA LEU A 368 -4.42 -10.57 -15.70
C LEU A 368 -5.49 -11.22 -14.82
N ILE A 369 -5.57 -10.80 -13.55
CA ILE A 369 -6.57 -11.27 -12.58
C ILE A 369 -7.97 -10.84 -13.02
N GLY A 370 -8.13 -9.58 -13.44
CA GLY A 370 -9.39 -9.05 -13.93
C GLY A 370 -9.89 -9.82 -15.16
N TYR A 371 -9.01 -10.05 -16.13
CA TYR A 371 -9.30 -10.83 -17.33
C TYR A 371 -9.64 -12.29 -17.01
N ALA A 372 -8.81 -12.96 -16.21
CA ALA A 372 -9.07 -14.33 -15.77
C ALA A 372 -10.42 -14.46 -15.06
N SER A 373 -10.73 -13.51 -14.17
CA SER A 373 -12.02 -13.49 -13.46
C SER A 373 -13.22 -13.32 -14.40
N GLN A 374 -13.02 -12.70 -15.57
CA GLN A 374 -14.07 -12.57 -16.57
C GLN A 374 -14.27 -13.87 -17.36
N GLN A 375 -13.20 -14.62 -17.62
CA GLN A 375 -13.21 -15.84 -18.43
C GLN A 375 -13.62 -17.09 -17.64
N ILE A 376 -12.99 -17.31 -16.49
CA ILE A 376 -13.15 -18.54 -15.69
C ILE A 376 -13.91 -18.32 -14.38
N GLY A 377 -14.30 -17.07 -14.11
CA GLY A 377 -15.01 -16.67 -12.90
C GLY A 377 -14.10 -16.34 -11.71
N PRO A 378 -14.62 -15.53 -10.74
CA PRO A 378 -13.83 -15.03 -9.63
C PRO A 378 -13.24 -16.13 -8.73
N ARG A 379 -14.01 -17.18 -8.41
CA ARG A 379 -13.57 -18.29 -7.53
C ARG A 379 -12.34 -19.00 -8.09
N TRP A 380 -12.40 -19.41 -9.35
CA TRP A 380 -11.28 -20.12 -10.00
C TRP A 380 -10.06 -19.23 -10.15
N THR A 381 -10.26 -17.94 -10.39
CA THR A 381 -9.16 -16.97 -10.45
C THR A 381 -8.48 -16.81 -9.10
N ILE A 382 -9.24 -16.67 -8.02
CA ILE A 382 -8.68 -16.58 -6.66
C ILE A 382 -7.94 -17.88 -6.31
N ALA A 383 -8.52 -19.05 -6.64
CA ALA A 383 -7.87 -20.34 -6.42
C ALA A 383 -6.55 -20.45 -7.20
N GLY A 384 -6.51 -20.03 -8.48
CA GLY A 384 -5.29 -19.99 -9.28
C GLY A 384 -4.23 -19.06 -8.71
N CYS A 385 -4.62 -17.86 -8.29
CA CYS A 385 -3.72 -16.90 -7.62
C CYS A 385 -3.16 -17.46 -6.31
N SER A 386 -4.01 -18.13 -5.52
CA SER A 386 -3.58 -18.82 -4.30
C SER A 386 -2.56 -19.92 -4.62
N PHE A 387 -2.85 -20.76 -5.61
CA PHE A 387 -2.00 -21.87 -6.02
C PHE A 387 -0.60 -21.39 -6.46
N ILE A 388 -0.54 -20.31 -7.26
CA ILE A 388 0.72 -19.67 -7.66
C ILE A 388 1.49 -19.18 -6.42
N THR A 389 0.81 -18.53 -5.47
CA THR A 389 1.42 -18.04 -4.23
C THR A 389 1.97 -19.20 -3.38
N LEU A 390 1.21 -20.29 -3.26
CA LEU A 390 1.63 -21.50 -2.52
C LEU A 390 2.84 -22.16 -3.17
N ILE A 391 2.84 -22.35 -4.48
CA ILE A 391 3.98 -22.93 -5.20
C ILE A 391 5.21 -22.05 -5.02
N ALA A 392 5.11 -20.76 -5.18
CA ALA A 392 6.24 -19.85 -5.02
C ALA A 392 6.84 -19.93 -3.61
N ALA A 393 5.99 -20.01 -2.58
CA ALA A 393 6.45 -20.17 -1.21
C ALA A 393 7.10 -21.54 -0.96
N LEU A 394 6.58 -22.63 -1.54
CA LEU A 394 7.18 -23.97 -1.47
C LEU A 394 8.53 -24.03 -2.19
N VAL A 395 8.62 -23.43 -3.38
CA VAL A 395 9.89 -23.32 -4.12
C VAL A 395 10.93 -22.53 -3.32
N ALA A 396 10.52 -21.44 -2.69
CA ALA A 396 11.38 -20.65 -1.82
C ALA A 396 11.90 -21.47 -0.63
N LEU A 397 11.02 -22.28 0.00
CA LEU A 397 11.40 -23.19 1.09
C LEU A 397 12.39 -24.28 0.61
N PHE A 398 12.16 -24.83 -0.58
CA PHE A 398 13.04 -25.85 -1.15
C PHE A 398 14.43 -25.30 -1.46
N ILE A 399 14.53 -24.12 -2.06
CA ILE A 399 15.78 -23.41 -2.32
C ILE A 399 16.54 -23.19 -1.01
N TYR A 400 15.85 -22.71 0.03
CA TYR A 400 16.47 -22.45 1.33
C TYR A 400 16.98 -23.72 2.00
N ARG A 401 16.22 -24.82 1.94
CA ARG A 401 16.59 -26.11 2.58
C ARG A 401 17.85 -26.72 1.96
N ASN A 402 18.00 -26.61 0.65
CA ASN A 402 19.12 -27.23 -0.06
C ASN A 402 20.45 -26.47 0.10
N ASP A 403 20.40 -25.17 0.34
CA ASP A 403 21.60 -24.33 0.46
C ASP A 403 22.07 -24.09 1.92
N GLY A 404 21.33 -24.54 2.92
CA GLY A 404 21.65 -24.84 4.34
C GLY A 404 22.41 -23.82 5.20
N LYS A 405 22.94 -22.73 4.67
CA LYS A 405 23.66 -21.73 5.47
C LYS A 405 23.42 -20.32 4.93
N VAL A 406 22.87 -19.46 5.79
CA VAL A 406 23.00 -18.01 5.59
C VAL A 406 24.48 -17.67 5.78
N PRO A 407 25.18 -17.10 4.80
CA PRO A 407 26.55 -16.65 5.00
C PRO A 407 26.56 -15.57 6.07
N GLU A 408 27.27 -15.81 7.18
CA GLU A 408 27.24 -14.93 8.36
C GLU A 408 27.83 -13.53 8.11
N ASP A 409 28.67 -13.33 7.08
CA ASP A 409 29.29 -12.04 6.78
C ASP A 409 29.62 -11.88 5.29
N ILE A 410 28.66 -11.50 4.46
CA ILE A 410 28.98 -10.98 3.12
C ILE A 410 28.91 -9.46 3.14
N SER A 411 30.03 -8.77 3.29
CA SER A 411 30.17 -7.34 3.06
C SER A 411 30.24 -7.03 1.55
N VAL A 412 29.84 -5.82 1.15
CA VAL A 412 29.99 -5.33 -0.24
C VAL A 412 31.45 -5.45 -0.70
N ALA A 413 32.42 -5.17 0.19
CA ALA A 413 33.86 -5.29 -0.11
C ALA A 413 34.28 -6.73 -0.48
N ALA A 414 33.68 -7.76 0.15
CA ALA A 414 33.95 -9.16 -0.20
C ALA A 414 33.30 -9.58 -1.53
N VAL A 415 32.15 -8.93 -1.89
CA VAL A 415 31.45 -9.18 -3.14
C VAL A 415 32.20 -8.59 -4.36
N LEU A 416 32.82 -7.43 -4.19
CA LEU A 416 33.51 -6.73 -5.29
C LEU A 416 34.92 -7.28 -5.57
N ARG A 417 35.54 -8.05 -4.62
CA ARG A 417 36.86 -8.65 -4.77
C ARG A 417 36.86 -10.06 -5.41
N SER A 418 35.71 -10.67 -5.57
CA SER A 418 35.49 -11.99 -6.17
C SER A 418 34.81 -11.89 -7.55
#